data_5f6fd833abc9f2451e3543102a965335
#
_entry.id   5f6fd833abc9f2451e3543102a965335
#
_cell.length_a   1.000
_cell.length_b   1.000
_cell.length_c   1.000
_cell.angle_alpha   90.00
_cell.angle_beta   90.00
_cell.angle_gamma   90.00
#
_symmetry.space_group_name_H-M   'P 1'
#
loop_
_entity.id
_entity.type
_entity.pdbx_description
1 polymer ?
#
loop_
_entity_poly.entity_id
_entity_poly.type
_entity_poly.pdbx_seq_one_letter_code
_entity_poly.pdbx_strand_id
1 'polypeptide(L)'
;MFNVGDKIVYPMHGAGIIDSIEEKDILGEKQSYYILRMPGEVKVMVPTAKAEEIGVRNIIDKSSADKVIGVLEQDETIMDKNWNKRYRDNMDKMKSGDIYEIADVVRNLSFKQKEKGLSTGEKKMLNNAKQILVSELVLAEHATQEEVEQLVDNKINTSYRMFRADDIVQESVVNKFIPFDGTGTSD
;
A
#
# COMPACT_ATOMS: atom_id res chain seq x y z
N MET A 1 -18.56 -17.57 7.61
CA MET A 1 -19.56 -17.18 6.61
C MET A 1 -19.92 -15.72 6.84
N PHE A 2 -19.94 -14.90 5.81
CA PHE A 2 -20.25 -13.46 5.89
C PHE A 2 -21.72 -13.20 5.49
N ASN A 3 -22.23 -12.04 5.89
CA ASN A 3 -23.62 -11.62 5.64
C ASN A 3 -23.65 -10.35 4.79
N VAL A 4 -24.80 -10.06 4.21
CA VAL A 4 -25.06 -8.78 3.54
C VAL A 4 -24.86 -7.64 4.55
N GLY A 5 -24.13 -6.59 4.16
CA GLY A 5 -23.77 -5.47 5.01
C GLY A 5 -22.43 -5.62 5.72
N ASP A 6 -21.83 -6.82 5.74
CA ASP A 6 -20.50 -7.00 6.31
C ASP A 6 -19.44 -6.28 5.47
N LYS A 7 -18.46 -5.69 6.16
CA LYS A 7 -17.30 -5.04 5.57
C LYS A 7 -16.15 -6.03 5.56
N ILE A 8 -15.72 -6.42 4.38
CA ILE A 8 -14.69 -7.46 4.20
C ILE A 8 -13.57 -7.00 3.29
N VAL A 9 -12.43 -7.65 3.43
CA VAL A 9 -11.25 -7.51 2.54
C VAL A 9 -11.16 -8.74 1.65
N TYR A 10 -11.06 -8.50 0.35
CA TYR A 10 -10.69 -9.51 -0.64
C TYR A 10 -9.21 -9.30 -0.98
N PRO A 11 -8.31 -10.21 -0.54
CA PRO A 11 -6.87 -10.07 -0.78
C PRO A 11 -6.55 -9.76 -2.25
N MET A 12 -5.60 -8.88 -2.50
CA MET A 12 -5.20 -8.36 -3.82
C MET A 12 -6.20 -7.45 -4.51
N HIS A 13 -7.44 -7.36 -4.03
CA HIS A 13 -8.51 -6.54 -4.62
C HIS A 13 -8.90 -5.34 -3.74
N GLY A 14 -8.84 -5.49 -2.42
CA GLY A 14 -9.18 -4.45 -1.46
C GLY A 14 -10.44 -4.73 -0.65
N ALA A 15 -10.94 -3.71 0.03
CA ALA A 15 -12.07 -3.80 0.93
C ALA A 15 -13.37 -3.26 0.32
N GLY A 16 -14.49 -3.79 0.76
CA GLY A 16 -15.81 -3.36 0.34
C GLY A 16 -16.91 -3.84 1.29
N ILE A 17 -18.15 -3.52 0.94
CA ILE A 17 -19.35 -3.92 1.67
C ILE A 17 -20.09 -4.98 0.83
N ILE A 18 -20.53 -6.05 1.45
CA ILE A 18 -21.35 -7.05 0.78
C ILE A 18 -22.73 -6.47 0.50
N ASP A 19 -23.03 -6.20 -0.76
CA ASP A 19 -24.33 -5.69 -1.20
C ASP A 19 -25.39 -6.80 -1.24
N SER A 20 -25.02 -7.97 -1.77
CA SER A 20 -25.91 -9.12 -1.94
C SER A 20 -25.12 -10.42 -1.95
N ILE A 21 -25.84 -11.52 -1.78
CA ILE A 21 -25.34 -12.87 -2.01
C ILE A 21 -26.16 -13.43 -3.17
N GLU A 22 -25.50 -13.76 -4.28
CA GLU A 22 -26.17 -14.16 -5.50
C GLU A 22 -25.67 -15.52 -5.97
N GLU A 23 -26.62 -16.37 -6.44
CA GLU A 23 -26.29 -17.59 -7.16
C GLU A 23 -26.08 -17.27 -8.64
N LYS A 24 -24.97 -17.69 -9.20
CA LYS A 24 -24.63 -17.54 -10.62
C LYS A 24 -24.37 -18.91 -11.23
N ASP A 25 -24.83 -19.07 -12.44
CA ASP A 25 -24.48 -20.21 -13.30
C ASP A 25 -23.29 -19.78 -14.18
N ILE A 26 -22.13 -20.34 -13.90
CA ILE A 26 -20.91 -20.06 -14.67
C ILE A 26 -20.42 -21.39 -15.23
N LEU A 27 -20.42 -21.50 -16.56
CA LEU A 27 -19.99 -22.70 -17.28
C LEU A 27 -20.76 -23.97 -16.87
N GLY A 28 -22.06 -23.84 -16.54
CA GLY A 28 -22.93 -24.96 -16.15
C GLY A 28 -22.81 -25.37 -14.67
N GLU A 29 -22.03 -24.66 -13.89
CA GLU A 29 -21.93 -24.86 -12.46
C GLU A 29 -22.59 -23.69 -11.69
N LYS A 30 -23.55 -24.03 -10.84
CA LYS A 30 -24.20 -23.06 -9.94
C LYS A 30 -23.33 -22.83 -8.71
N GLN A 31 -22.92 -21.59 -8.52
CA GLN A 31 -22.11 -21.14 -7.37
C GLN A 31 -22.69 -19.88 -6.76
N SER A 32 -22.56 -19.77 -5.44
CA SER A 32 -22.92 -18.55 -4.71
C SER A 32 -21.74 -17.60 -4.62
N TYR A 33 -22.02 -16.31 -4.77
CA TYR A 33 -21.03 -15.24 -4.70
C TYR A 33 -21.49 -14.14 -3.74
N TYR A 34 -20.57 -13.64 -2.95
CA TYR A 34 -20.72 -12.33 -2.34
C TYR A 34 -20.51 -11.27 -3.42
N ILE A 35 -21.46 -10.37 -3.57
CA ILE A 35 -21.32 -9.19 -4.44
C ILE A 35 -20.77 -8.08 -3.57
N LEU A 36 -19.49 -7.80 -3.71
CA LEU A 36 -18.76 -6.83 -2.91
C LEU A 36 -18.73 -5.48 -3.62
N ARG A 37 -19.31 -4.46 -3.01
CA ARG A 37 -19.24 -3.09 -3.48
C ARG A 37 -18.04 -2.38 -2.85
N MET A 38 -17.07 -2.05 -3.69
CA MET A 38 -15.84 -1.35 -3.36
C MET A 38 -16.06 0.18 -3.35
N PRO A 39 -15.20 0.96 -2.68
CA PRO A 39 -15.17 2.41 -2.88
C PRO A 39 -15.06 2.76 -4.37
N GLY A 40 -15.82 3.78 -4.82
CA GLY A 40 -15.93 4.12 -6.25
C GLY A 40 -16.97 3.30 -7.03
N GLU A 41 -17.87 2.60 -6.31
CA GLU A 41 -19.01 1.83 -6.88
C GLU A 41 -18.60 0.64 -7.77
N VAL A 42 -17.35 0.21 -7.70
CA VAL A 42 -16.88 -0.99 -8.40
C VAL A 42 -17.40 -2.24 -7.69
N LYS A 43 -18.02 -3.17 -8.45
CA LYS A 43 -18.52 -4.43 -7.90
C LYS A 43 -17.58 -5.58 -8.25
N VAL A 44 -17.27 -6.39 -7.25
CA VAL A 44 -16.43 -7.58 -7.37
C VAL A 44 -17.20 -8.79 -6.84
N MET A 45 -17.08 -9.91 -7.52
CA MET A 45 -17.69 -11.18 -7.09
C MET A 45 -16.66 -12.02 -6.35
N VAL A 46 -17.02 -12.47 -5.14
CA VAL A 46 -16.19 -13.33 -4.30
C VAL A 46 -16.89 -14.68 -4.12
N PRO A 47 -16.31 -15.81 -4.56
CA PRO A 47 -16.93 -17.11 -4.38
C PRO A 47 -17.11 -17.43 -2.89
N THR A 48 -18.35 -17.68 -2.45
CA THR A 48 -18.63 -17.92 -1.03
C THR A 48 -17.95 -19.17 -0.49
N ALA A 49 -17.91 -20.24 -1.31
CA ALA A 49 -17.29 -21.51 -0.94
C ALA A 49 -15.77 -21.44 -0.78
N LYS A 50 -15.11 -20.47 -1.42
CA LYS A 50 -13.65 -20.29 -1.38
C LYS A 50 -13.20 -19.09 -0.57
N ALA A 51 -14.12 -18.35 0.03
CA ALA A 51 -13.79 -17.10 0.72
C ALA A 51 -12.75 -17.30 1.83
N GLU A 52 -12.87 -18.35 2.62
CA GLU A 52 -11.93 -18.69 3.69
C GLU A 52 -10.57 -19.11 3.13
N GLU A 53 -10.54 -19.97 2.12
CA GLU A 53 -9.30 -20.41 1.45
C GLU A 53 -8.55 -19.25 0.80
N ILE A 54 -9.28 -18.30 0.20
CA ILE A 54 -8.72 -17.09 -0.41
C ILE A 54 -8.15 -16.13 0.64
N GLY A 55 -8.55 -16.25 1.91
CA GLY A 55 -8.14 -15.36 2.99
C GLY A 55 -9.03 -14.12 3.12
N VAL A 56 -10.29 -14.19 2.68
CA VAL A 56 -11.27 -13.12 2.91
C VAL A 56 -11.46 -12.93 4.41
N ARG A 57 -11.35 -11.69 4.89
CA ARG A 57 -11.45 -11.33 6.30
C ARG A 57 -12.30 -10.08 6.53
N ASN A 58 -12.69 -9.84 7.76
CA ASN A 58 -13.27 -8.55 8.14
C ASN A 58 -12.23 -7.43 7.98
N ILE A 59 -12.70 -6.20 7.79
CA ILE A 59 -11.84 -5.02 7.85
C ILE A 59 -11.28 -4.83 9.26
N ILE A 60 -10.19 -4.08 9.36
CA ILE A 60 -9.62 -3.65 10.65
C ILE A 60 -10.55 -2.68 11.38
N ASP A 61 -10.39 -2.60 12.69
CA ASP A 61 -11.02 -1.58 13.52
C ASP A 61 -10.28 -0.22 13.43
N LYS A 62 -10.87 0.81 14.01
CA LYS A 62 -10.29 2.16 14.03
C LYS A 62 -8.94 2.21 14.73
N SER A 63 -8.77 1.50 15.83
CA SER A 63 -7.49 1.46 16.57
C SER A 63 -6.37 0.86 15.72
N SER A 64 -6.68 -0.17 14.95
CA SER A 64 -5.74 -0.77 14.00
C SER A 64 -5.48 0.16 12.80
N ALA A 65 -6.49 0.90 12.33
CA ALA A 65 -6.31 1.91 11.29
C ALA A 65 -5.32 3.00 11.71
N ASP A 66 -5.41 3.50 12.94
CA ASP A 66 -4.44 4.47 13.49
C ASP A 66 -3.01 3.92 13.48
N LYS A 67 -2.83 2.63 13.79
CA LYS A 67 -1.51 1.97 13.75
C LYS A 67 -1.00 1.82 12.31
N VAL A 68 -1.87 1.51 11.36
CA VAL A 68 -1.53 1.45 9.92
C VAL A 68 -1.05 2.81 9.42
N ILE A 69 -1.74 3.89 9.79
CA ILE A 69 -1.31 5.25 9.49
C ILE A 69 0.07 5.52 10.10
N GLY A 70 0.33 5.04 11.31
CA GLY A 70 1.65 5.10 11.96
C GLY A 70 2.76 4.39 11.17
N VAL A 71 2.45 3.33 10.43
CA VAL A 71 3.44 2.69 9.53
C VAL A 71 3.86 3.63 8.40
N LEU A 72 2.94 4.45 7.88
CA LEU A 72 3.24 5.43 6.83
C LEU A 72 4.13 6.57 7.32
N GLU A 73 4.20 6.79 8.62
CA GLU A 73 5.02 7.82 9.27
C GLU A 73 6.43 7.36 9.61
N GLN A 74 6.75 6.08 9.43
CA GLN A 74 8.07 5.52 9.68
C GLN A 74 9.02 5.75 8.50
N ASP A 75 10.32 5.58 8.75
CA ASP A 75 11.32 5.53 7.66
C ASP A 75 11.12 4.28 6.82
N GLU A 76 11.71 4.26 5.63
CA GLU A 76 11.65 3.09 4.76
C GLU A 76 12.32 1.88 5.40
N THR A 77 11.76 0.70 5.17
CA THR A 77 12.46 -0.56 5.41
C THR A 77 13.38 -0.87 4.23
N ILE A 78 14.54 -1.44 4.53
CA ILE A 78 15.53 -1.74 3.50
C ILE A 78 14.96 -2.77 2.53
N MET A 79 14.82 -2.37 1.27
CA MET A 79 14.44 -3.27 0.18
C MET A 79 15.68 -3.81 -0.52
N ASP A 80 15.59 -5.02 -1.09
CA ASP A 80 16.67 -5.61 -1.86
C ASP A 80 17.02 -4.76 -3.08
N LYS A 81 18.34 -4.64 -3.37
CA LYS A 81 18.81 -3.90 -4.53
C LYS A 81 18.50 -4.60 -5.85
N ASN A 82 18.44 -5.94 -5.83
CA ASN A 82 18.04 -6.74 -6.98
C ASN A 82 16.56 -6.54 -7.27
N TRP A 83 16.24 -6.07 -8.48
CA TRP A 83 14.85 -5.76 -8.86
C TRP A 83 13.92 -6.97 -8.78
N ASN A 84 14.34 -8.13 -9.28
CA ASN A 84 13.51 -9.34 -9.28
C ASN A 84 13.16 -9.79 -7.85
N LYS A 85 14.16 -9.73 -6.94
CA LYS A 85 13.95 -10.11 -5.56
C LYS A 85 13.06 -9.09 -4.85
N ARG A 86 13.35 -7.80 -4.99
CA ARG A 86 12.52 -6.73 -4.43
C ARG A 86 11.08 -6.80 -4.91
N TYR A 87 10.86 -7.05 -6.20
CA TYR A 87 9.51 -7.17 -6.76
C TYR A 87 8.75 -8.36 -6.15
N ARG A 88 9.40 -9.53 -6.01
CA ARG A 88 8.80 -10.71 -5.38
C ARG A 88 8.49 -10.48 -3.91
N ASP A 89 9.45 -9.94 -3.15
CA ASP A 89 9.29 -9.66 -1.72
C ASP A 89 8.09 -8.74 -1.48
N ASN A 90 7.94 -7.67 -2.26
CA ASN A 90 6.80 -6.77 -2.19
C ASN A 90 5.49 -7.45 -2.64
N MET A 91 5.54 -8.29 -3.67
CA MET A 91 4.36 -9.04 -4.11
C MET A 91 3.89 -10.04 -3.04
N ASP A 92 4.80 -10.69 -2.34
CA ASP A 92 4.46 -11.59 -1.23
C ASP A 92 3.78 -10.83 -0.08
N LYS A 93 4.23 -9.62 0.24
CA LYS A 93 3.55 -8.72 1.18
C LYS A 93 2.13 -8.37 0.72
N MET A 94 1.97 -8.06 -0.57
CA MET A 94 0.64 -7.78 -1.15
C MET A 94 -0.30 -8.99 -1.05
N LYS A 95 0.20 -10.19 -1.33
CA LYS A 95 -0.58 -11.44 -1.28
C LYS A 95 -0.95 -11.88 0.13
N SER A 96 -0.19 -11.47 1.15
CA SER A 96 -0.48 -11.80 2.54
C SER A 96 -1.85 -11.29 3.00
N GLY A 97 -2.36 -10.22 2.38
CA GLY A 97 -3.59 -9.56 2.79
C GLY A 97 -3.45 -8.77 4.10
N ASP A 98 -2.26 -8.73 4.69
CA ASP A 98 -1.97 -7.95 5.89
C ASP A 98 -1.84 -6.47 5.52
N ILE A 99 -2.70 -5.65 6.08
CA ILE A 99 -2.76 -4.22 5.80
C ILE A 99 -1.47 -3.48 6.22
N TYR A 100 -0.79 -3.94 7.27
CA TYR A 100 0.48 -3.36 7.72
C TYR A 100 1.59 -3.59 6.70
N GLU A 101 1.64 -4.79 6.12
CA GLU A 101 2.58 -5.14 5.04
C GLU A 101 2.28 -4.34 3.77
N ILE A 102 1.00 -4.13 3.46
CA ILE A 102 0.58 -3.31 2.32
C ILE A 102 0.98 -1.84 2.53
N ALA A 103 0.79 -1.30 3.73
CA ALA A 103 1.23 0.05 4.08
C ALA A 103 2.76 0.21 3.96
N ASP A 104 3.53 -0.80 4.35
CA ASP A 104 4.98 -0.83 4.18
C ASP A 104 5.37 -0.77 2.70
N VAL A 105 4.71 -1.56 1.84
CA VAL A 105 4.93 -1.51 0.39
C VAL A 105 4.62 -0.12 -0.18
N VAL A 106 3.49 0.48 0.22
CA VAL A 106 3.09 1.83 -0.24
C VAL A 106 4.14 2.86 0.16
N ARG A 107 4.58 2.87 1.41
CA ARG A 107 5.62 3.80 1.91
C ARG A 107 6.92 3.62 1.16
N ASN A 108 7.47 2.40 1.12
CA ASN A 108 8.78 2.12 0.54
C ASN A 108 8.84 2.42 -0.96
N LEU A 109 7.82 2.02 -1.72
CA LEU A 109 7.77 2.32 -3.15
C LEU A 109 7.54 3.81 -3.42
N SER A 110 6.80 4.51 -2.55
CA SER A 110 6.62 5.97 -2.66
C SER A 110 7.94 6.72 -2.40
N PHE A 111 8.73 6.29 -1.42
CA PHE A 111 10.05 6.87 -1.15
C PHE A 111 10.98 6.62 -2.36
N LYS A 112 11.07 5.37 -2.81
CA LYS A 112 11.87 5.00 -3.98
C LYS A 112 11.46 5.79 -5.24
N GLN A 113 10.17 6.03 -5.43
CA GLN A 113 9.67 6.82 -6.56
C GLN A 113 10.20 8.25 -6.54
N LYS A 114 10.31 8.86 -5.35
CA LYS A 114 10.83 10.23 -5.18
C LYS A 114 12.34 10.32 -5.41
N GLU A 115 13.08 9.28 -5.03
CA GLU A 115 14.54 9.27 -5.10
C GLU A 115 15.08 8.84 -6.46
N LYS A 116 14.64 7.68 -6.93
CA LYS A 116 15.25 6.98 -8.09
C LYS A 116 14.26 6.64 -9.19
N GLY A 117 12.98 6.87 -8.94
CA GLY A 117 11.91 6.43 -9.83
C GLY A 117 11.61 4.92 -9.68
N LEU A 118 10.53 4.51 -10.32
CA LEU A 118 10.02 3.14 -10.32
C LEU A 118 9.99 2.58 -11.74
N SER A 119 10.22 1.27 -11.88
CA SER A 119 9.89 0.54 -13.09
C SER A 119 8.38 0.54 -13.35
N THR A 120 7.98 0.18 -14.57
CA THR A 120 6.55 0.06 -14.92
C THR A 120 5.82 -0.93 -14.02
N GLY A 121 6.45 -2.07 -13.69
CA GLY A 121 5.89 -3.06 -12.77
C GLY A 121 5.73 -2.54 -11.35
N GLU A 122 6.75 -1.84 -10.84
CA GLU A 122 6.70 -1.23 -9.49
C GLU A 122 5.66 -0.11 -9.42
N LYS A 123 5.48 0.69 -10.49
CA LYS A 123 4.40 1.71 -10.55
C LYS A 123 3.02 1.09 -10.46
N LYS A 124 2.79 -0.01 -11.20
CA LYS A 124 1.52 -0.75 -11.13
C LYS A 124 1.29 -1.33 -9.73
N MET A 125 2.33 -1.89 -9.12
CA MET A 125 2.27 -2.42 -7.77
C MET A 125 1.94 -1.33 -6.75
N LEU A 126 2.60 -0.18 -6.80
CA LEU A 126 2.32 0.94 -5.91
C LEU A 126 0.87 1.43 -6.05
N ASN A 127 0.38 1.59 -7.27
CA ASN A 127 -1.00 2.01 -7.51
C ASN A 127 -1.99 1.00 -6.94
N ASN A 128 -1.77 -0.30 -7.16
CA ASN A 128 -2.62 -1.35 -6.61
C ASN A 128 -2.57 -1.38 -5.07
N ALA A 129 -1.37 -1.29 -4.49
CA ALA A 129 -1.19 -1.24 -3.05
C ALA A 129 -1.92 -0.05 -2.41
N LYS A 130 -1.82 1.14 -3.02
CA LYS A 130 -2.55 2.33 -2.57
C LYS A 130 -4.07 2.15 -2.64
N GLN A 131 -4.59 1.58 -3.73
CA GLN A 131 -6.01 1.30 -3.86
C GLN A 131 -6.52 0.35 -2.78
N ILE A 132 -5.78 -0.72 -2.51
CA ILE A 132 -6.13 -1.69 -1.46
C ILE A 132 -6.12 -1.00 -0.08
N LEU A 133 -5.04 -0.30 0.25
CA LEU A 133 -4.87 0.41 1.51
C LEU A 133 -6.00 1.43 1.73
N VAL A 134 -6.24 2.29 0.76
CA VAL A 134 -7.27 3.33 0.81
C VAL A 134 -8.66 2.72 0.98
N SER A 135 -8.97 1.64 0.24
CA SER A 135 -10.29 1.00 0.31
C SER A 135 -10.64 0.51 1.72
N GLU A 136 -9.68 -0.06 2.44
CA GLU A 136 -9.89 -0.53 3.80
C GLU A 136 -9.96 0.64 4.80
N LEU A 137 -9.06 1.62 4.68
CA LEU A 137 -9.08 2.80 5.57
C LEU A 137 -10.34 3.63 5.41
N VAL A 138 -10.90 3.78 4.21
CA VAL A 138 -12.20 4.44 3.96
C VAL A 138 -13.30 3.82 4.82
N LEU A 139 -13.36 2.50 4.86
CA LEU A 139 -14.39 1.78 5.62
C LEU A 139 -14.12 1.77 7.14
N ALA A 140 -12.85 1.69 7.55
CA ALA A 140 -12.46 1.70 8.96
C ALA A 140 -12.60 3.08 9.61
N GLU A 141 -12.29 4.15 8.87
CA GLU A 141 -12.33 5.54 9.35
C GLU A 141 -13.67 6.22 9.10
N HIS A 142 -14.60 5.61 8.37
CA HIS A 142 -15.85 6.24 7.92
C HIS A 142 -15.62 7.57 7.18
N ALA A 143 -14.57 7.64 6.38
CA ALA A 143 -14.15 8.81 5.62
C ALA A 143 -14.42 8.63 4.13
N THR A 144 -14.32 9.70 3.36
CA THR A 144 -14.38 9.63 1.90
C THR A 144 -13.06 9.11 1.32
N GLN A 145 -13.12 8.62 0.08
CA GLN A 145 -11.92 8.16 -0.64
C GLN A 145 -10.90 9.30 -0.77
N GLU A 146 -11.36 10.51 -1.13
CA GLU A 146 -10.50 11.67 -1.29
C GLU A 146 -9.79 12.06 0.00
N GLU A 147 -10.50 12.08 1.13
CA GLU A 147 -9.93 12.38 2.45
C GLU A 147 -8.84 11.37 2.83
N VAL A 148 -9.06 10.08 2.59
CA VAL A 148 -8.10 9.03 2.90
C VAL A 148 -6.89 9.07 1.96
N GLU A 149 -7.09 9.30 0.66
CA GLU A 149 -5.99 9.46 -0.30
C GLU A 149 -5.09 10.63 0.08
N GLN A 150 -5.68 11.78 0.42
CA GLN A 150 -4.94 12.94 0.90
C GLN A 150 -4.20 12.67 2.20
N LEU A 151 -4.83 11.97 3.15
CA LEU A 151 -4.19 11.58 4.41
C LEU A 151 -2.96 10.70 4.16
N VAL A 152 -3.09 9.66 3.36
CA VAL A 152 -1.99 8.74 3.01
C VAL A 152 -0.84 9.49 2.35
N ASP A 153 -1.13 10.32 1.36
CA ASP A 153 -0.10 11.08 0.65
C ASP A 153 0.58 12.12 1.54
N ASN A 154 -0.17 12.80 2.39
CA ASN A 154 0.39 13.77 3.34
C ASN A 154 1.32 13.10 4.37
N LYS A 155 0.92 11.94 4.91
CA LYS A 155 1.74 11.20 5.88
C LYS A 155 3.06 10.74 5.26
N ILE A 156 3.00 10.15 4.06
CA ILE A 156 4.19 9.72 3.31
C ILE A 156 5.09 10.91 2.97
N ASN A 157 4.52 12.02 2.49
CA ASN A 157 5.30 13.21 2.15
C ASN A 157 5.99 13.84 3.37
N THR A 158 5.30 13.91 4.49
CA THR A 158 5.86 14.45 5.74
C THR A 158 6.98 13.56 6.26
N SER A 159 6.75 12.26 6.30
CA SER A 159 7.73 11.26 6.70
C SER A 159 8.98 11.31 5.81
N TYR A 160 8.80 11.30 4.49
CA TYR A 160 9.90 11.42 3.54
C TYR A 160 10.76 12.66 3.78
N ARG A 161 10.15 13.82 3.96
CA ARG A 161 10.88 15.08 4.23
C ARG A 161 11.65 15.01 5.54
N MET A 162 11.06 14.43 6.58
CA MET A 162 11.68 14.31 7.89
C MET A 162 12.93 13.43 7.84
N PHE A 163 12.83 12.25 7.24
CA PHE A 163 13.96 11.29 7.20
C PHE A 163 15.03 11.64 6.17
N ARG A 164 14.72 12.45 5.15
CA ARG A 164 15.69 12.89 4.12
C ARG A 164 16.27 14.27 4.37
N ALA A 165 15.74 15.06 5.32
CA ALA A 165 16.32 16.32 5.72
C ALA A 165 17.71 16.12 6.37
N ASP A 166 17.87 15.07 7.16
CA ASP A 166 19.12 14.75 7.83
C ASP A 166 20.22 14.33 6.83
N ASP A 167 19.87 13.62 5.77
CA ASP A 167 20.81 13.26 4.70
C ASP A 167 21.34 14.50 3.96
N ILE A 168 20.48 15.47 3.68
CA ILE A 168 20.85 16.73 3.01
C ILE A 168 21.81 17.55 3.90
N VAL A 169 21.59 17.55 5.21
CA VAL A 169 22.47 18.25 6.16
C VAL A 169 23.83 17.55 6.22
N GLN A 170 23.90 16.25 6.25
CA GLN A 170 25.17 15.50 6.27
C GLN A 170 25.96 15.68 4.96
N GLU A 171 25.34 15.62 3.79
CA GLU A 171 26.02 15.90 2.53
C GLU A 171 26.56 17.33 2.43
N SER A 172 25.81 18.31 2.96
CA SER A 172 26.24 19.70 2.97
C SER A 172 27.43 19.97 3.92
N VAL A 173 27.55 19.17 4.98
CA VAL A 173 28.69 19.25 5.92
C VAL A 173 29.92 18.57 5.34
N VAL A 174 29.75 17.40 4.70
CA VAL A 174 30.88 16.67 4.07
C VAL A 174 31.49 17.47 2.92
N ASN A 175 30.66 18.09 2.08
CA ASN A 175 31.16 18.92 0.96
C ASN A 175 31.83 20.23 1.38
N LYS A 176 31.65 20.71 2.63
CA LYS A 176 32.36 21.87 3.17
C LYS A 176 33.77 21.54 3.70
N PHE A 177 34.09 20.27 3.88
CA PHE A 177 35.39 19.81 4.41
C PHE A 177 36.31 19.16 3.37
N ILE A 178 36.08 19.39 2.06
CA ILE A 178 37.08 19.03 1.06
C ILE A 178 38.15 20.15 1.08
N PRO A 179 39.36 19.90 1.56
CA PRO A 179 40.41 20.90 1.54
C PRO A 179 40.77 21.16 0.07
N PHE A 180 40.78 22.43 -0.29
CA PHE A 180 41.30 22.88 -1.57
C PHE A 180 42.82 22.55 -1.59
N ASP A 181 43.19 21.49 -2.29
CA ASP A 181 44.58 21.12 -2.48
C ASP A 181 45.16 22.07 -3.50
N GLY A 182 45.70 23.16 -2.96
CA GLY A 182 46.38 24.19 -3.74
C GLY A 182 47.80 23.79 -4.10
N THR A 183 47.97 22.87 -5.05
CA THR A 183 49.28 22.71 -5.75
C THR A 183 49.22 23.40 -7.11
N GLY A 184 49.29 24.72 -7.05
CA GLY A 184 49.72 25.52 -8.21
C GLY A 184 51.21 25.47 -8.27
N THR A 185 51.79 24.66 -9.15
CA THR A 185 53.17 24.80 -9.57
C THR A 185 53.23 25.87 -10.64
N SER A 186 53.85 26.99 -10.22
CA SER A 186 54.48 27.91 -11.16
C SER A 186 55.70 27.25 -11.79
N ASP A 187 55.73 27.20 -13.12
CA ASP A 187 56.96 27.53 -13.93
C ASP A 187 56.51 27.67 -15.40
#